data_99075c6b7e51c7f2f983bb8eb864b3d3
#
_entry.id   99075c6b7e51c7f2f983bb8eb864b3d3
#
_cell.length_a   1.000
_cell.length_b   1.000
_cell.length_c   1.000
_cell.angle_alpha   90.00
_cell.angle_beta   90.00
_cell.angle_gamma   90.00
#
_symmetry.space_group_name_H-M   'P 1'
#
loop_
_entity.id
_entity.type
_entity.pdbx_description
1 polymer ?
#
loop_
_entity_poly.entity_id
_entity_poly.type
_entity_poly.pdbx_seq_one_letter_code
_entity_poly.pdbx_strand_id
1 'polypeptide(L)'
;RELYIIKQSKAFNVRINLKFYSSLLHLPKMFFDSRKIGDFVARLNDTQRIQNVIKLLITNTATDILGVLISIGFLFYYSWKLALFCLLVSPLVFYLIFRFNKMIIESQRNVMQAYSGNEANYIDSIRGIDVVKGFSKQNLFLKRNEVFFENFQNKIYDLGKLNLRITLYSGIALVFILLGILSFSSYNVLVGETKVGELMAIIGIASSLLGSITNLALASIPIQEARVAFDRMFEYSSLEKEKIEGQKITEL
;
A
#
# COMPACT_ATOMS: atom_id res chain seq x y z
N ARG A 1 -19.52 8.57 10.35
CA ARG A 1 -18.62 7.49 9.92
C ARG A 1 -17.16 7.98 9.87
N GLU A 2 -16.87 9.10 9.21
CA GLU A 2 -15.50 9.62 9.05
C GLU A 2 -14.84 10.00 10.39
N LEU A 3 -15.56 10.67 11.29
CA LEU A 3 -15.05 11.02 12.62
C LEU A 3 -14.64 9.80 13.45
N TYR A 4 -15.40 8.71 13.33
CA TYR A 4 -15.06 7.46 14.02
C TYR A 4 -13.77 6.84 13.46
N ILE A 5 -13.62 6.82 12.13
CA ILE A 5 -12.41 6.33 11.44
C ILE A 5 -11.20 7.17 11.86
N ILE A 6 -11.33 8.50 11.90
CA ILE A 6 -10.25 9.40 12.32
C ILE A 6 -9.85 9.12 13.79
N LYS A 7 -10.82 8.92 14.68
CA LYS A 7 -10.56 8.62 16.10
C LYS A 7 -9.86 7.26 16.28
N GLN A 8 -10.31 6.22 15.57
CA GLN A 8 -9.68 4.90 15.59
C GLN A 8 -8.27 4.94 15.00
N SER A 9 -8.09 5.62 13.88
CA SER A 9 -6.78 5.80 13.24
C SER A 9 -5.80 6.53 14.16
N LYS A 10 -6.24 7.59 14.88
CA LYS A 10 -5.43 8.28 15.88
C LYS A 10 -5.01 7.33 17.01
N ALA A 11 -5.95 6.60 17.60
CA ALA A 11 -5.67 5.70 18.73
C ALA A 11 -4.71 4.59 18.32
N PHE A 12 -4.88 4.02 17.13
CA PHE A 12 -4.01 3.01 16.56
C PHE A 12 -2.58 3.55 16.33
N ASN A 13 -2.46 4.73 15.72
CA ASN A 13 -1.17 5.36 15.42
C ASN A 13 -0.39 5.67 16.71
N VAL A 14 -1.05 6.25 17.71
CA VAL A 14 -0.43 6.52 19.02
C VAL A 14 0.07 5.22 19.65
N ARG A 15 -0.75 4.16 19.66
CA ARG A 15 -0.38 2.87 20.26
C ARG A 15 0.81 2.22 19.54
N ILE A 16 0.82 2.20 18.22
CA ILE A 16 1.92 1.59 17.44
C ILE A 16 3.21 2.38 17.63
N ASN A 17 3.13 3.70 17.52
CA ASN A 17 4.31 4.57 17.64
C ASN A 17 4.92 4.45 19.03
N LEU A 18 4.11 4.54 20.10
CA LEU A 18 4.60 4.39 21.47
C LEU A 18 5.18 2.99 21.73
N LYS A 19 4.55 1.93 21.19
CA LYS A 19 5.07 0.58 21.31
C LYS A 19 6.41 0.40 20.59
N PHE A 20 6.54 0.94 19.39
CA PHE A 20 7.79 0.93 18.65
C PHE A 20 8.88 1.71 19.38
N TYR A 21 8.59 2.95 19.82
CA TYR A 21 9.53 3.80 20.54
C TYR A 21 9.97 3.17 21.87
N SER A 22 9.02 2.61 22.62
CA SER A 22 9.34 1.85 23.84
C SER A 22 10.23 0.65 23.54
N SER A 23 9.94 -0.12 22.48
CA SER A 23 10.79 -1.25 22.09
C SER A 23 12.21 -0.80 21.71
N LEU A 24 12.32 0.33 21.00
CA LEU A 24 13.58 0.91 20.60
C LEU A 24 14.43 1.32 21.82
N LEU A 25 13.83 2.00 22.81
CA LEU A 25 14.56 2.45 24.02
C LEU A 25 15.11 1.31 24.90
N HIS A 26 14.57 0.10 24.77
CA HIS A 26 15.03 -1.07 25.53
C HIS A 26 16.07 -1.91 24.77
N LEU A 27 16.56 -1.45 23.61
CA LEU A 27 17.63 -2.12 22.88
C LEU A 27 19.01 -1.74 23.46
N PRO A 28 19.98 -2.66 23.42
CA PRO A 28 21.32 -2.42 23.94
C PRO A 28 22.04 -1.30 23.17
N LYS A 29 22.94 -0.58 23.86
CA LYS A 29 23.68 0.55 23.26
C LYS A 29 24.43 0.17 21.98
N MET A 30 25.02 -1.02 21.94
CA MET A 30 25.76 -1.52 20.75
C MET A 30 24.91 -1.54 19.47
N PHE A 31 23.59 -1.69 19.61
CA PHE A 31 22.66 -1.64 18.49
C PHE A 31 22.61 -0.23 17.86
N PHE A 32 22.62 0.81 18.70
CA PHE A 32 22.61 2.21 18.24
C PHE A 32 23.94 2.63 17.62
N ASP A 33 25.06 2.13 18.16
CA ASP A 33 26.40 2.44 17.67
C ASP A 33 26.65 1.82 16.27
N SER A 34 25.97 0.72 15.96
CA SER A 34 26.11 0.01 14.68
C SER A 34 25.23 0.53 13.55
N ARG A 35 24.28 1.46 13.81
CA ARG A 35 23.27 1.90 12.83
C ARG A 35 23.19 3.43 12.75
N LYS A 36 22.76 3.90 11.59
CA LYS A 36 22.59 5.34 11.33
C LYS A 36 21.27 5.84 11.91
N ILE A 37 21.28 7.03 12.49
CA ILE A 37 20.07 7.69 13.04
C ILE A 37 18.99 7.84 12.01
N GLY A 38 19.33 8.13 10.74
CA GLY A 38 18.37 8.24 9.64
C GLY A 38 17.54 6.98 9.42
N ASP A 39 18.10 5.79 9.70
CA ASP A 39 17.33 4.54 9.59
C ASP A 39 16.21 4.44 10.65
N PHE A 40 16.47 4.93 11.87
CA PHE A 40 15.45 4.98 12.91
C PHE A 40 14.35 5.99 12.60
N VAL A 41 14.71 7.18 12.09
CA VAL A 41 13.75 8.21 11.69
C VAL A 41 12.89 7.72 10.53
N ALA A 42 13.49 7.09 9.52
CA ALA A 42 12.75 6.52 8.40
C ALA A 42 11.72 5.48 8.86
N ARG A 43 12.06 4.62 9.83
CA ARG A 43 11.13 3.62 10.38
C ARG A 43 10.01 4.23 11.22
N LEU A 44 10.25 5.33 11.92
CA LEU A 44 9.18 6.08 12.59
C LEU A 44 8.19 6.66 11.56
N ASN A 45 8.69 7.14 10.43
CA ASN A 45 7.86 7.66 9.34
C ASN A 45 7.02 6.56 8.65
N ASP A 46 7.48 5.30 8.67
CA ASP A 46 6.71 4.16 8.14
C ASP A 46 5.35 3.98 8.86
N THR A 47 5.21 4.46 10.11
CA THR A 47 3.92 4.47 10.85
C THR A 47 2.84 5.25 10.10
N GLN A 48 3.19 6.38 9.49
CA GLN A 48 2.24 7.18 8.72
C GLN A 48 1.77 6.45 7.44
N ARG A 49 2.67 5.69 6.82
CA ARG A 49 2.32 4.88 5.64
C ARG A 49 1.31 3.80 6.00
N ILE A 50 1.53 3.07 7.10
CA ILE A 50 0.60 2.07 7.61
C ILE A 50 -0.77 2.71 7.91
N GLN A 51 -0.79 3.87 8.54
CA GLN A 51 -2.02 4.60 8.84
C GLN A 51 -2.80 4.97 7.59
N ASN A 52 -2.13 5.49 6.55
CA ASN A 52 -2.77 5.86 5.29
C ASN A 52 -3.41 4.65 4.61
N VAL A 53 -2.74 3.51 4.64
CA VAL A 53 -3.28 2.26 4.08
C VAL A 53 -4.49 1.77 4.86
N ILE A 54 -4.45 1.78 6.19
CA ILE A 54 -5.59 1.42 7.03
C ILE A 54 -6.80 2.31 6.74
N LYS A 55 -6.59 3.63 6.63
CA LYS A 55 -7.65 4.58 6.28
C LYS A 55 -8.25 4.24 4.90
N LEU A 56 -7.41 4.00 3.90
CA LEU A 56 -7.83 3.66 2.54
C LEU A 56 -8.64 2.35 2.52
N LEU A 57 -8.18 1.32 3.23
CA LEU A 57 -8.86 0.04 3.32
C LEU A 57 -10.24 0.17 3.97
N ILE A 58 -10.35 0.87 5.09
CA ILE A 58 -11.63 1.02 5.78
C ILE A 58 -12.63 1.84 4.95
N THR A 59 -12.16 2.87 4.24
CA THR A 59 -13.03 3.77 3.48
C THR A 59 -13.48 3.14 2.16
N ASN A 60 -12.56 2.67 1.34
CA ASN A 60 -12.83 2.21 -0.01
C ASN A 60 -13.24 0.72 -0.04
N THR A 61 -12.49 -0.15 0.63
CA THR A 61 -12.73 -1.59 0.58
C THR A 61 -14.11 -1.98 1.14
N ALA A 62 -14.57 -1.33 2.21
CA ALA A 62 -15.90 -1.59 2.75
C ALA A 62 -17.01 -1.17 1.76
N THR A 63 -16.81 -0.07 1.05
CA THR A 63 -17.76 0.41 0.02
C THR A 63 -17.77 -0.53 -1.19
N ASP A 64 -16.59 -0.97 -1.63
CA ASP A 64 -16.45 -1.88 -2.77
C ASP A 64 -17.05 -3.27 -2.46
N ILE A 65 -16.84 -3.81 -1.24
CA ILE A 65 -17.48 -5.07 -0.82
C ILE A 65 -19.01 -4.96 -0.86
N LEU A 66 -19.58 -3.89 -0.31
CA LEU A 66 -21.01 -3.66 -0.37
C LEU A 66 -21.49 -3.50 -1.82
N GLY A 67 -20.74 -2.78 -2.64
CA GLY A 67 -21.00 -2.61 -4.07
C GLY A 67 -21.05 -3.94 -4.81
N VAL A 68 -20.08 -4.83 -4.55
CA VAL A 68 -20.05 -6.19 -5.13
C VAL A 68 -21.28 -7.00 -4.71
N LEU A 69 -21.60 -7.03 -3.41
CA LEU A 69 -22.75 -7.81 -2.91
C LEU A 69 -24.08 -7.33 -3.50
N ILE A 70 -24.30 -6.02 -3.53
CA ILE A 70 -25.51 -5.42 -4.09
C ILE A 70 -25.57 -5.68 -5.61
N SER A 71 -24.48 -5.46 -6.34
CA SER A 71 -24.42 -5.66 -7.79
C SER A 71 -24.66 -7.10 -8.18
N ILE A 72 -24.09 -8.06 -7.46
CA ILE A 72 -24.33 -9.50 -7.70
C ILE A 72 -25.82 -9.82 -7.49
N GLY A 73 -26.43 -9.34 -6.40
CA GLY A 73 -27.85 -9.56 -6.12
C GLY A 73 -28.75 -9.06 -7.26
N PHE A 74 -28.50 -7.85 -7.75
CA PHE A 74 -29.24 -7.29 -8.89
C PHE A 74 -28.99 -8.01 -10.20
N LEU A 75 -27.75 -8.44 -10.48
CA LEU A 75 -27.45 -9.22 -11.67
C LEU A 75 -28.16 -10.58 -11.66
N PHE A 76 -28.26 -11.25 -10.53
CA PHE A 76 -29.03 -12.49 -10.41
C PHE A 76 -30.52 -12.27 -10.67
N TYR A 77 -31.07 -11.12 -10.26
CA TYR A 77 -32.45 -10.76 -10.50
C TYR A 77 -32.76 -10.56 -12.00
N TYR A 78 -31.87 -9.86 -12.72
CA TYR A 78 -32.06 -9.58 -14.15
C TYR A 78 -31.64 -10.75 -15.07
N SER A 79 -30.51 -11.40 -14.79
CA SER A 79 -29.98 -12.50 -15.60
C SER A 79 -28.99 -13.35 -14.81
N TRP A 80 -29.43 -14.54 -14.39
CA TRP A 80 -28.58 -15.49 -13.68
C TRP A 80 -27.35 -15.94 -14.49
N LYS A 81 -27.50 -16.03 -15.84
CA LYS A 81 -26.43 -16.40 -16.78
C LYS A 81 -25.27 -15.37 -16.72
N LEU A 82 -25.62 -14.06 -16.72
CA LEU A 82 -24.64 -12.98 -16.64
C LEU A 82 -24.02 -12.86 -15.25
N ALA A 83 -24.80 -13.06 -14.19
CA ALA A 83 -24.29 -13.10 -12.84
C ALA A 83 -23.22 -14.20 -12.67
N LEU A 84 -23.52 -15.40 -13.20
CA LEU A 84 -22.57 -16.51 -13.17
C LEU A 84 -21.31 -16.23 -14.00
N PHE A 85 -21.45 -15.61 -15.18
CA PHE A 85 -20.32 -15.17 -15.99
C PHE A 85 -19.43 -14.18 -15.24
N CYS A 86 -19.99 -13.15 -14.60
CA CYS A 86 -19.24 -12.19 -13.80
C CYS A 86 -18.53 -12.86 -12.60
N LEU A 87 -19.19 -13.82 -11.93
CA LEU A 87 -18.60 -14.60 -10.86
C LEU A 87 -17.44 -15.48 -11.32
N LEU A 88 -17.54 -16.09 -12.50
CA LEU A 88 -16.45 -16.89 -13.06
C LEU A 88 -15.26 -16.04 -13.51
N VAL A 89 -15.50 -14.81 -13.95
CA VAL A 89 -14.45 -13.91 -14.44
C VAL A 89 -13.74 -13.19 -13.27
N SER A 90 -14.45 -12.96 -12.16
CA SER A 90 -13.86 -12.27 -11.00
C SER A 90 -12.56 -12.91 -10.46
N PRO A 91 -12.44 -14.26 -10.30
CA PRO A 91 -11.19 -14.88 -9.89
C PRO A 91 -10.05 -14.67 -10.87
N LEU A 92 -10.36 -14.56 -12.17
CA LEU A 92 -9.36 -14.30 -13.20
C LEU A 92 -8.71 -12.91 -13.01
N VAL A 93 -9.52 -11.88 -12.73
CA VAL A 93 -9.01 -10.53 -12.43
C VAL A 93 -8.13 -10.54 -11.17
N PHE A 94 -8.59 -11.21 -10.11
CA PHE A 94 -7.79 -11.38 -8.90
C PHE A 94 -6.47 -12.10 -9.19
N TYR A 95 -6.50 -13.20 -9.93
CA TYR A 95 -5.31 -13.97 -10.28
C TYR A 95 -4.28 -13.12 -11.05
N LEU A 96 -4.72 -12.34 -12.04
CA LEU A 96 -3.86 -11.44 -12.81
C LEU A 96 -3.13 -10.45 -11.90
N ILE A 97 -3.83 -9.84 -10.96
CA ILE A 97 -3.24 -8.85 -10.04
C ILE A 97 -2.32 -9.53 -9.02
N PHE A 98 -2.76 -10.65 -8.40
CA PHE A 98 -1.96 -11.39 -7.43
C PHE A 98 -0.66 -11.97 -8.02
N ARG A 99 -0.62 -12.22 -9.31
CA ARG A 99 0.59 -12.68 -10.01
C ARG A 99 1.76 -11.68 -9.87
N PHE A 100 1.45 -10.40 -9.71
CA PHE A 100 2.44 -9.33 -9.56
C PHE A 100 2.85 -9.07 -8.10
N ASN A 101 2.21 -9.67 -7.11
CA ASN A 101 2.45 -9.37 -5.70
C ASN A 101 3.92 -9.49 -5.28
N LYS A 102 4.63 -10.52 -5.73
CA LYS A 102 6.07 -10.69 -5.41
C LYS A 102 6.89 -9.52 -5.93
N MET A 103 6.64 -9.09 -7.18
CA MET A 103 7.35 -7.96 -7.79
C MET A 103 7.05 -6.65 -7.06
N ILE A 104 5.80 -6.46 -6.63
CA ILE A 104 5.38 -5.28 -5.85
C ILE A 104 6.14 -5.24 -4.52
N ILE A 105 6.16 -6.35 -3.77
CA ILE A 105 6.84 -6.44 -2.48
C ILE A 105 8.33 -6.15 -2.61
N GLU A 106 9.00 -6.74 -3.60
CA GLU A 106 10.42 -6.54 -3.82
C GLU A 106 10.74 -5.09 -4.25
N SER A 107 9.96 -4.56 -5.20
CA SER A 107 10.11 -3.18 -5.64
C SER A 107 9.88 -2.19 -4.48
N GLN A 108 8.88 -2.44 -3.63
CA GLN A 108 8.59 -1.62 -2.46
C GLN A 108 9.71 -1.69 -1.40
N ARG A 109 10.30 -2.87 -1.19
CA ARG A 109 11.49 -3.00 -0.31
C ARG A 109 12.65 -2.15 -0.84
N ASN A 110 12.91 -2.21 -2.14
CA ASN A 110 13.98 -1.43 -2.78
C ASN A 110 13.76 0.08 -2.62
N VAL A 111 12.52 0.56 -2.78
CA VAL A 111 12.16 1.97 -2.54
C VAL A 111 12.43 2.35 -1.08
N MET A 112 11.98 1.53 -0.12
CA MET A 112 12.18 1.82 1.30
C MET A 112 13.63 1.78 1.73
N GLN A 113 14.43 0.87 1.17
CA GLN A 113 15.87 0.81 1.44
C GLN A 113 16.59 2.04 0.87
N ALA A 114 16.27 2.46 -0.35
CA ALA A 114 16.82 3.67 -0.95
C ALA A 114 16.39 4.93 -0.20
N TYR A 115 15.14 4.99 0.27
CA TYR A 115 14.63 6.06 1.14
C TYR A 115 15.44 6.17 2.43
N SER A 116 15.64 5.06 3.16
CA SER A 116 16.44 5.06 4.40
C SER A 116 17.88 5.49 4.15
N GLY A 117 18.48 5.07 3.04
CA GLY A 117 19.83 5.51 2.66
C GLY A 117 19.92 7.00 2.39
N ASN A 118 18.93 7.56 1.69
CA ASN A 118 18.84 8.99 1.42
C ASN A 118 18.63 9.81 2.70
N GLU A 119 17.72 9.40 3.56
CA GLU A 119 17.44 10.01 4.86
C GLU A 119 18.70 10.04 5.75
N ALA A 120 19.40 8.89 5.84
CA ALA A 120 20.66 8.80 6.59
C ALA A 120 21.72 9.75 6.05
N ASN A 121 21.84 9.86 4.68
CA ASN A 121 22.79 10.77 4.07
C ASN A 121 22.47 12.24 4.37
N TYR A 122 21.19 12.64 4.42
CA TYR A 122 20.79 13.99 4.83
C TYR A 122 21.17 14.28 6.27
N ILE A 123 20.84 13.38 7.18
CA ILE A 123 21.13 13.55 8.61
C ILE A 123 22.63 13.64 8.86
N ASP A 124 23.43 12.76 8.24
CA ASP A 124 24.89 12.77 8.35
C ASP A 124 25.48 14.09 7.82
N SER A 125 24.97 14.58 6.68
CA SER A 125 25.44 15.82 6.06
C SER A 125 25.13 17.05 6.91
N ILE A 126 23.92 17.11 7.49
CA ILE A 126 23.49 18.24 8.35
C ILE A 126 24.22 18.19 9.69
N ARG A 127 24.41 16.99 10.27
CA ARG A 127 25.16 16.83 11.53
C ARG A 127 26.63 17.25 11.37
N GLY A 128 27.23 16.97 10.20
CA GLY A 128 28.62 17.34 9.89
C GLY A 128 28.77 18.70 9.24
N ILE A 129 27.77 19.60 9.29
CA ILE A 129 27.74 20.84 8.51
C ILE A 129 28.92 21.76 8.80
N ASP A 130 29.39 21.80 10.04
CA ASP A 130 30.53 22.62 10.43
C ASP A 130 31.81 22.15 9.72
N VAL A 131 32.01 20.83 9.64
CA VAL A 131 33.15 20.24 8.92
C VAL A 131 33.02 20.51 7.42
N VAL A 132 31.83 20.34 6.85
CA VAL A 132 31.56 20.58 5.42
C VAL A 132 31.87 22.04 5.06
N LYS A 133 31.44 22.99 5.88
CA LYS A 133 31.71 24.42 5.69
C LYS A 133 33.16 24.78 5.98
N GLY A 134 33.74 24.26 7.04
CA GLY A 134 35.13 24.55 7.44
C GLY A 134 36.14 24.12 6.36
N PHE A 135 35.89 23.02 5.67
CA PHE A 135 36.72 22.53 4.56
C PHE A 135 36.26 22.97 3.18
N SER A 136 35.23 23.82 3.08
CA SER A 136 34.64 24.28 1.80
C SER A 136 34.27 23.14 0.85
N LYS A 137 33.71 22.03 1.39
CA LYS A 137 33.39 20.81 0.65
C LYS A 137 31.90 20.68 0.24
N GLN A 138 31.16 21.79 0.19
CA GLN A 138 29.73 21.81 -0.12
C GLN A 138 29.42 21.10 -1.45
N ASN A 139 30.21 21.33 -2.51
CA ASN A 139 30.02 20.71 -3.81
C ASN A 139 30.22 19.18 -3.81
N LEU A 140 31.12 18.69 -2.95
CA LEU A 140 31.33 17.25 -2.78
C LEU A 140 30.10 16.59 -2.14
N PHE A 141 29.56 17.22 -1.09
CA PHE A 141 28.36 16.71 -0.41
C PHE A 141 27.11 16.85 -1.27
N LEU A 142 27.00 17.92 -2.10
CA LEU A 142 25.93 18.06 -3.07
C LEU A 142 25.93 16.90 -4.08
N LYS A 143 27.07 16.61 -4.72
CA LYS A 143 27.21 15.48 -5.64
C LYS A 143 26.89 14.13 -4.98
N ARG A 144 27.34 13.94 -3.74
CA ARG A 144 27.02 12.73 -2.99
C ARG A 144 25.51 12.61 -2.74
N ASN A 145 24.87 13.71 -2.35
CA ASN A 145 23.41 13.73 -2.13
C ASN A 145 22.65 13.48 -3.44
N GLU A 146 23.09 14.04 -4.57
CA GLU A 146 22.52 13.79 -5.89
C GLU A 146 22.45 12.29 -6.19
N VAL A 147 23.54 11.54 -5.98
CA VAL A 147 23.59 10.09 -6.20
C VAL A 147 22.58 9.34 -5.33
N PHE A 148 22.47 9.67 -4.04
CA PHE A 148 21.51 9.03 -3.14
C PHE A 148 20.07 9.35 -3.51
N PHE A 149 19.80 10.62 -3.84
CA PHE A 149 18.46 11.08 -4.22
C PHE A 149 18.04 10.52 -5.58
N GLU A 150 18.91 10.50 -6.57
CA GLU A 150 18.64 9.88 -7.88
C GLU A 150 18.35 8.38 -7.73
N ASN A 151 19.14 7.65 -6.94
CA ASN A 151 18.86 6.24 -6.70
C ASN A 151 17.49 6.03 -6.07
N PHE A 152 17.12 6.84 -5.09
CA PHE A 152 15.78 6.77 -4.48
C PHE A 152 14.68 7.08 -5.51
N GLN A 153 14.83 8.14 -6.31
CA GLN A 153 13.85 8.50 -7.35
C GLN A 153 13.73 7.42 -8.43
N ASN A 154 14.84 6.79 -8.83
CA ASN A 154 14.85 5.70 -9.80
C ASN A 154 14.06 4.49 -9.27
N LYS A 155 14.17 4.15 -7.97
CA LYS A 155 13.37 3.08 -7.37
C LYS A 155 11.88 3.41 -7.32
N ILE A 156 11.51 4.67 -7.01
CA ILE A 156 10.11 5.14 -7.10
C ILE A 156 9.60 5.02 -8.54
N TYR A 157 10.38 5.43 -9.51
CA TYR A 157 10.01 5.36 -10.92
C TYR A 157 9.79 3.91 -11.39
N ASP A 158 10.65 2.98 -10.99
CA ASP A 158 10.50 1.55 -11.31
C ASP A 158 9.24 0.96 -10.68
N LEU A 159 8.94 1.31 -9.42
CA LEU A 159 7.69 0.93 -8.75
C LEU A 159 6.47 1.53 -9.47
N GLY A 160 6.56 2.81 -9.88
CA GLY A 160 5.53 3.50 -10.65
C GLY A 160 5.24 2.82 -11.98
N LYS A 161 6.28 2.41 -12.72
CA LYS A 161 6.13 1.63 -13.97
C LYS A 161 5.44 0.28 -13.72
N LEU A 162 5.80 -0.41 -12.63
CA LEU A 162 5.17 -1.68 -12.28
C LEU A 162 3.68 -1.48 -12.00
N ASN A 163 3.33 -0.49 -11.19
CA ASN A 163 1.94 -0.14 -10.88
C ASN A 163 1.14 0.23 -12.14
N LEU A 164 1.75 1.01 -13.03
CA LEU A 164 1.13 1.39 -14.30
C LEU A 164 0.84 0.15 -15.18
N ARG A 165 1.80 -0.79 -15.28
CA ARG A 165 1.57 -2.04 -16.03
C ARG A 165 0.40 -2.85 -15.46
N ILE A 166 0.33 -2.99 -14.14
CA ILE A 166 -0.75 -3.71 -13.48
C ILE A 166 -2.10 -3.05 -13.77
N THR A 167 -2.17 -1.72 -13.62
CA THR A 167 -3.38 -0.94 -13.91
C THR A 167 -3.81 -1.05 -15.38
N LEU A 168 -2.86 -1.02 -16.31
CA LEU A 168 -3.15 -1.20 -17.74
C LEU A 168 -3.68 -2.60 -18.05
N TYR A 169 -3.04 -3.66 -17.54
CA TYR A 169 -3.50 -5.02 -17.79
C TYR A 169 -4.88 -5.28 -17.18
N SER A 170 -5.13 -4.80 -15.97
CA SER A 170 -6.45 -4.91 -15.34
C SER A 170 -7.50 -4.10 -16.07
N GLY A 171 -7.17 -2.90 -16.55
CA GLY A 171 -8.06 -2.05 -17.34
C GLY A 171 -8.43 -2.66 -18.68
N ILE A 172 -7.46 -3.21 -19.41
CA ILE A 172 -7.70 -3.91 -20.68
C ILE A 172 -8.61 -5.13 -20.46
N ALA A 173 -8.32 -5.94 -19.42
CA ALA A 173 -9.16 -7.08 -19.09
C ALA A 173 -10.60 -6.67 -18.80
N LEU A 174 -10.78 -5.57 -18.04
CA LEU A 174 -12.10 -5.02 -17.74
C LEU A 174 -12.88 -4.61 -19.00
N VAL A 175 -12.21 -3.94 -19.95
CA VAL A 175 -12.85 -3.55 -21.23
C VAL A 175 -13.29 -4.76 -22.02
N PHE A 176 -12.48 -5.81 -22.12
CA PHE A 176 -12.87 -7.04 -22.81
C PHE A 176 -14.06 -7.74 -22.15
N ILE A 177 -14.12 -7.76 -20.83
CA ILE A 177 -15.24 -8.34 -20.10
C ILE A 177 -16.53 -7.55 -20.35
N LEU A 178 -16.46 -6.20 -20.29
CA LEU A 178 -17.60 -5.35 -20.57
C LEU A 178 -18.12 -5.51 -22.00
N LEU A 179 -17.22 -5.62 -22.99
CA LEU A 179 -17.60 -5.90 -24.37
C LEU A 179 -18.29 -7.27 -24.52
N GLY A 180 -17.83 -8.28 -23.80
CA GLY A 180 -18.48 -9.59 -23.75
C GLY A 180 -19.90 -9.52 -23.16
N ILE A 181 -20.07 -8.81 -22.04
CA ILE A 181 -21.38 -8.59 -21.41
C ILE A 181 -22.31 -7.82 -22.35
N LEU A 182 -21.83 -6.76 -22.99
CA LEU A 182 -22.59 -5.95 -23.94
C LEU A 182 -23.06 -6.82 -25.13
N SER A 183 -22.17 -7.60 -25.72
CA SER A 183 -22.49 -8.45 -26.87
C SER A 183 -23.52 -9.50 -26.50
N PHE A 184 -23.37 -10.18 -25.38
CA PHE A 184 -24.31 -11.17 -24.89
C PHE A 184 -25.66 -10.56 -24.54
N SER A 185 -25.71 -9.43 -23.87
CA SER A 185 -26.96 -8.75 -23.52
C SER A 185 -27.67 -8.21 -24.75
N SER A 186 -26.92 -7.69 -25.74
CA SER A 186 -27.49 -7.22 -27.00
C SER A 186 -28.12 -8.38 -27.79
N TYR A 187 -27.47 -9.55 -27.80
CA TYR A 187 -28.02 -10.75 -28.41
C TYR A 187 -29.37 -11.16 -27.78
N ASN A 188 -29.48 -11.16 -26.45
CA ASN A 188 -30.72 -11.49 -25.74
C ASN A 188 -31.84 -10.49 -26.04
N VAL A 189 -31.53 -9.20 -26.28
CA VAL A 189 -32.53 -8.23 -26.75
C VAL A 189 -33.00 -8.53 -28.14
N LEU A 190 -32.11 -8.93 -29.07
CA LEU A 190 -32.48 -9.28 -30.44
C LEU A 190 -33.38 -10.54 -30.52
N VAL A 191 -33.14 -11.49 -29.61
CA VAL A 191 -33.96 -12.72 -29.51
C VAL A 191 -35.30 -12.47 -28.77
N GLY A 192 -35.46 -11.28 -28.15
CA GLY A 192 -36.67 -10.89 -27.41
C GLY A 192 -36.76 -11.43 -25.98
N GLU A 193 -35.67 -12.00 -25.46
CA GLU A 193 -35.60 -12.48 -24.04
C GLU A 193 -35.53 -11.33 -23.04
N THR A 194 -34.99 -10.16 -23.44
CA THR A 194 -34.82 -9.00 -22.56
C THR A 194 -35.22 -7.70 -23.24
N LYS A 195 -35.60 -6.69 -22.45
CA LYS A 195 -35.95 -5.35 -22.97
C LYS A 195 -34.72 -4.46 -23.04
N VAL A 196 -34.72 -3.44 -23.88
CA VAL A 196 -33.63 -2.45 -24.01
C VAL A 196 -33.33 -1.77 -22.68
N GLY A 197 -34.36 -1.47 -21.86
CA GLY A 197 -34.16 -0.91 -20.51
C GLY A 197 -33.39 -1.84 -19.54
N GLU A 198 -33.65 -3.14 -19.63
CA GLU A 198 -32.95 -4.16 -18.85
C GLU A 198 -31.49 -4.27 -19.30
N LEU A 199 -31.21 -4.18 -20.60
CA LEU A 199 -29.84 -4.13 -21.13
C LEU A 199 -29.08 -2.96 -20.55
N MET A 200 -29.64 -1.76 -20.50
CA MET A 200 -29.00 -0.58 -19.90
C MET A 200 -28.73 -0.76 -18.40
N ALA A 201 -29.69 -1.34 -17.69
CA ALA A 201 -29.51 -1.65 -16.26
C ALA A 201 -28.39 -2.68 -16.05
N ILE A 202 -28.34 -3.76 -16.83
CA ILE A 202 -27.31 -4.80 -16.75
C ILE A 202 -25.92 -4.22 -17.00
N ILE A 203 -25.74 -3.37 -18.02
CA ILE A 203 -24.45 -2.73 -18.31
C ILE A 203 -24.00 -1.84 -17.14
N GLY A 204 -24.91 -1.02 -16.60
CA GLY A 204 -24.63 -0.15 -15.46
C GLY A 204 -24.20 -0.92 -14.22
N ILE A 205 -24.95 -1.97 -13.87
CA ILE A 205 -24.67 -2.84 -12.72
C ILE A 205 -23.37 -3.63 -12.92
N ALA A 206 -23.17 -4.21 -14.11
CA ALA A 206 -21.95 -4.95 -14.43
C ALA A 206 -20.71 -4.05 -14.40
N SER A 207 -20.81 -2.82 -14.91
CA SER A 207 -19.72 -1.84 -14.85
C SER A 207 -19.36 -1.49 -13.40
N SER A 208 -20.36 -1.26 -12.55
CA SER A 208 -20.17 -1.00 -11.12
C SER A 208 -19.52 -2.18 -10.40
N LEU A 209 -20.02 -3.41 -10.65
CA LEU A 209 -19.49 -4.64 -10.09
C LEU A 209 -18.02 -4.87 -10.47
N LEU A 210 -17.71 -4.78 -11.76
CA LEU A 210 -16.35 -4.99 -12.25
C LEU A 210 -15.40 -3.89 -11.76
N GLY A 211 -15.86 -2.65 -11.63
CA GLY A 211 -15.13 -1.56 -11.02
C GLY A 211 -14.77 -1.87 -9.57
N SER A 212 -15.75 -2.26 -8.75
CA SER A 212 -15.52 -2.62 -7.36
C SER A 212 -14.60 -3.84 -7.21
N ILE A 213 -14.74 -4.88 -8.06
CA ILE A 213 -13.84 -6.04 -8.08
C ILE A 213 -12.40 -5.60 -8.39
N THR A 214 -12.23 -4.74 -9.39
CA THR A 214 -10.91 -4.23 -9.77
C THR A 214 -10.29 -3.41 -8.64
N ASN A 215 -11.04 -2.53 -7.99
CA ASN A 215 -10.59 -1.76 -6.84
C ASN A 215 -10.16 -2.66 -5.68
N LEU A 216 -10.95 -3.69 -5.36
CA LEU A 216 -10.62 -4.68 -4.32
C LEU A 216 -9.33 -5.43 -4.65
N ALA A 217 -9.14 -5.83 -5.90
CA ALA A 217 -7.94 -6.51 -6.33
C ALA A 217 -6.71 -5.58 -6.27
N LEU A 218 -6.84 -4.32 -6.73
CA LEU A 218 -5.79 -3.30 -6.68
C LEU A 218 -5.47 -2.85 -5.24
N ALA A 219 -6.40 -3.01 -4.29
CA ALA A 219 -6.15 -2.76 -2.87
C ALA A 219 -5.02 -3.65 -2.30
N SER A 220 -4.68 -4.74 -2.99
CA SER A 220 -3.51 -5.56 -2.65
C SER A 220 -2.20 -4.77 -2.70
N ILE A 221 -2.08 -3.75 -3.56
CA ILE A 221 -0.86 -2.92 -3.71
C ILE A 221 -0.55 -2.15 -2.43
N PRO A 222 -1.42 -1.25 -1.94
CA PRO A 222 -1.17 -0.54 -0.69
C PRO A 222 -1.06 -1.47 0.53
N ILE A 223 -1.74 -2.63 0.52
CA ILE A 223 -1.56 -3.65 1.58
C ILE A 223 -0.11 -4.16 1.60
N GLN A 224 0.49 -4.45 0.45
CA GLN A 224 1.88 -4.89 0.39
C GLN A 224 2.85 -3.78 0.82
N GLU A 225 2.55 -2.53 0.48
CA GLU A 225 3.32 -1.37 0.97
C GLU A 225 3.30 -1.28 2.50
N ALA A 226 2.11 -1.39 3.10
CA ALA A 226 1.96 -1.39 4.56
C ALA A 226 2.64 -2.59 5.20
N ARG A 227 2.57 -3.77 4.57
CA ARG A 227 3.23 -4.98 5.05
C ARG A 227 4.75 -4.78 5.13
N VAL A 228 5.37 -4.26 4.07
CA VAL A 228 6.82 -4.00 4.06
C VAL A 228 7.20 -2.97 5.13
N ALA A 229 6.42 -1.90 5.30
CA ALA A 229 6.63 -0.91 6.34
C ALA A 229 6.50 -1.53 7.75
N PHE A 230 5.50 -2.39 7.94
CA PHE A 230 5.26 -3.09 9.20
C PHE A 230 6.40 -4.08 9.53
N ASP A 231 6.82 -4.90 8.57
CA ASP A 231 7.91 -5.86 8.75
C ASP A 231 9.19 -5.14 9.18
N ARG A 232 9.51 -3.99 8.58
CA ARG A 232 10.66 -3.15 8.95
C ARG A 232 10.57 -2.58 10.37
N MET A 233 9.39 -2.15 10.80
CA MET A 233 9.19 -1.67 12.17
C MET A 233 9.33 -2.80 13.18
N PHE A 234 8.76 -3.98 12.88
CA PHE A 234 8.78 -5.12 13.79
C PHE A 234 10.14 -5.82 13.87
N GLU A 235 10.99 -5.69 12.86
CA GLU A 235 12.37 -6.19 12.90
C GLU A 235 13.10 -5.76 14.20
N TYR A 236 12.93 -4.50 14.61
CA TYR A 236 13.57 -3.99 15.83
C TYR A 236 12.84 -4.43 17.10
N SER A 237 11.54 -4.65 17.05
CA SER A 237 10.79 -5.09 18.25
C SER A 237 10.98 -6.57 18.57
N SER A 238 11.52 -7.36 17.63
CA SER A 238 11.82 -8.79 17.81
C SER A 238 13.25 -9.06 18.33
N LEU A 239 14.09 -8.02 18.43
CA LEU A 239 15.44 -8.16 18.97
C LEU A 239 15.42 -8.34 20.51
N GLU A 240 16.43 -9.05 21.02
CA GLU A 240 16.61 -9.21 22.48
C GLU A 240 16.78 -7.84 23.15
N LYS A 241 15.94 -7.61 24.15
CA LYS A 241 15.99 -6.39 24.95
C LYS A 241 17.08 -6.49 25.98
N GLU A 242 17.66 -5.34 26.33
CA GLU A 242 18.60 -5.26 27.42
C GLU A 242 17.93 -5.71 28.73
N LYS A 243 18.54 -6.68 29.42
CA LYS A 243 18.08 -7.09 30.74
C LYS A 243 18.48 -5.98 31.70
N ILE A 244 17.51 -5.22 32.17
CA ILE A 244 17.73 -4.22 33.23
C ILE A 244 17.86 -4.98 34.55
N GLU A 245 19.05 -5.53 34.81
CA GLU A 245 19.47 -5.97 36.15
C GLU A 245 20.04 -4.75 36.86
N GLY A 246 19.18 -3.92 37.39
CA GLY A 246 19.57 -2.77 38.23
C GLY A 246 18.72 -2.77 39.49
N GLN A 247 19.37 -2.55 40.65
CA GLN A 247 18.68 -2.28 41.90
C GLN A 247 17.72 -1.11 41.72
N LYS A 248 16.47 -1.27 42.13
CA LYS A 248 15.56 -0.14 42.30
C LYS A 248 16.19 0.86 43.20
N ILE A 249 16.65 1.98 42.66
CA ILE A 249 16.94 3.15 43.45
C ILE A 249 15.58 3.61 43.97
N THR A 250 15.32 3.29 45.21
CA THR A 250 14.17 3.80 45.96
C THR A 250 14.41 5.30 46.13
N GLU A 251 13.43 6.05 45.72
CA GLU A 251 13.29 7.50 45.71
C GLU A 251 14.10 8.23 46.79
N LEU A 252 14.84 9.26 46.35
CA LEU A 252 15.20 10.42 47.17
C LEU A 252 14.18 11.53 46.99
#